data_910746cee878d58eecad5963a4dbe1a6
#
_entry.id   910746cee878d58eecad5963a4dbe1a6
#
_cell.length_a   1.000
_cell.length_b   1.000
_cell.length_c   1.000
_cell.angle_alpha   90.00
_cell.angle_beta   90.00
_cell.angle_gamma   90.00
#
_symmetry.space_group_name_H-M   'P 1'
#
loop_
_entity.id
_entity.type
_entity.pdbx_description
1 polymer ?
#
loop_
_entity_poly.entity_id
_entity_poly.type
_entity_poly.pdbx_seq_one_letter_code
_entity_poly.pdbx_strand_id
1 'polypeptide(L)'
;MILSYPISRFVFDRKKISSEKRKGLIQIEVRYEKKRKWISTGIKVFKDQWHDKRYIVNSLDSDELNERLFLCKEQIDSYFNSLMEKGITFSWDDFDTFLKRMDTSTSSETFIDYVARRIEERNDIKPSTKANHRKLLTSLDEFGKILYFSDLTKSNVADYYNFLLGKEVIIQGKVQKLKLTTTSSYMKFLKVYINDAIQHDKLDKNPCNGLKVKRGSAENGRWLSLEELSRIENIENIPSSLKIIRDLFLIQCYTGMAYTDLMDFSPEKLTEIDGVTVLSGKRKKSGESYVTVIYPTLKNLLDKYNYNIPKRTNQSYNRALKILSMACNIDKPLATHWARRTCGMLMLNKGYSIEVVAKVLGHSDIKNNTTVLCKNTR
;
A
#
# COMPACT_ATOMS: atom_id res chain seq x y z
N MET A 1 48.68 15.27 7.94
CA MET A 1 48.25 14.74 9.25
C MET A 1 47.58 13.42 8.97
N ILE A 2 48.11 12.28 9.45
CA ILE A 2 47.49 10.99 9.26
C ILE A 2 46.30 10.93 10.21
N LEU A 3 45.10 10.93 9.67
CA LEU A 3 43.87 10.75 10.45
C LEU A 3 43.89 9.34 11.07
N SER A 4 43.84 9.23 12.39
CA SER A 4 43.66 7.96 13.08
C SER A 4 42.15 7.72 13.30
N TYR A 5 41.72 6.49 13.17
CA TYR A 5 40.33 6.10 13.36
C TYR A 5 40.18 5.08 14.49
N PRO A 6 38.99 4.97 15.12
CA PRO A 6 38.77 4.01 16.19
C PRO A 6 38.90 2.57 15.71
N ILE A 7 39.26 1.69 16.65
CA ILE A 7 39.32 0.25 16.45
C ILE A 7 38.25 -0.42 17.33
N SER A 8 37.53 -1.37 16.79
CA SER A 8 36.52 -2.15 17.51
C SER A 8 36.96 -3.62 17.68
N ARG A 9 36.65 -4.22 18.84
CA ARG A 9 36.85 -5.65 19.09
C ARG A 9 35.81 -6.20 20.07
N PHE A 10 35.56 -7.50 20.01
CA PHE A 10 34.76 -8.16 21.02
C PHE A 10 35.54 -8.37 22.32
N VAL A 11 34.83 -8.22 23.44
CA VAL A 11 35.33 -8.50 24.80
C VAL A 11 34.27 -9.31 25.54
N PHE A 12 34.61 -10.54 25.91
CA PHE A 12 33.73 -11.37 26.71
C PHE A 12 34.01 -11.16 28.21
N ASP A 13 32.95 -11.11 28.98
CA ASP A 13 32.92 -11.09 30.44
C ASP A 13 33.97 -10.16 31.09
N ARG A 14 34.02 -8.91 30.67
CA ARG A 14 34.93 -7.89 31.23
C ARG A 14 34.90 -7.84 32.76
N LYS A 15 33.74 -8.10 33.38
CA LYS A 15 33.58 -8.07 34.84
C LYS A 15 34.00 -9.41 35.53
N LYS A 16 34.42 -10.40 34.78
CA LYS A 16 34.84 -11.73 35.25
C LYS A 16 33.80 -12.40 36.15
N ILE A 17 32.52 -12.35 35.75
CA ILE A 17 31.39 -12.92 36.53
C ILE A 17 30.87 -14.24 35.96
N SER A 18 31.33 -14.63 34.77
CA SER A 18 30.89 -15.87 34.12
C SER A 18 31.41 -17.12 34.82
N SER A 19 30.58 -18.15 34.91
CA SER A 19 30.89 -19.47 35.44
C SER A 19 30.03 -20.50 34.68
N GLU A 20 30.13 -21.78 35.07
CA GLU A 20 29.25 -22.84 34.56
C GLU A 20 27.74 -22.58 34.84
N LYS A 21 27.46 -21.79 35.87
CA LYS A 21 26.06 -21.45 36.28
C LYS A 21 25.66 -20.01 36.00
N ARG A 22 26.58 -19.17 35.53
CA ARG A 22 26.32 -17.74 35.31
C ARG A 22 26.89 -17.28 33.97
N LYS A 23 26.03 -16.71 33.15
CA LYS A 23 26.41 -16.16 31.84
C LYS A 23 27.15 -14.82 31.97
N GLY A 24 28.24 -14.65 31.20
CA GLY A 24 28.95 -13.38 31.01
C GLY A 24 28.43 -12.63 29.81
N LEU A 25 28.51 -11.30 29.86
CA LEU A 25 28.07 -10.40 28.78
C LEU A 25 29.18 -10.23 27.74
N ILE A 26 28.83 -10.33 26.46
CA ILE A 26 29.72 -9.96 25.36
C ILE A 26 29.51 -8.45 25.08
N GLN A 27 30.63 -7.72 24.99
CA GLN A 27 30.67 -6.29 24.71
C GLN A 27 31.57 -6.02 23.52
N ILE A 28 31.34 -4.88 22.83
CA ILE A 28 32.28 -4.36 21.83
C ILE A 28 33.08 -3.26 22.51
N GLU A 29 34.39 -3.43 22.57
CA GLU A 29 35.32 -2.37 22.99
C GLU A 29 35.66 -1.51 21.78
N VAL A 30 35.38 -0.22 21.87
CA VAL A 30 35.84 0.80 20.91
C VAL A 30 36.99 1.57 21.57
N ARG A 31 38.12 1.63 20.88
CA ARG A 31 39.32 2.34 21.33
C ARG A 31 39.71 3.42 20.33
N TYR A 32 39.84 4.63 20.80
CA TYR A 32 40.39 5.74 20.03
C TYR A 32 41.29 6.57 20.89
N GLU A 33 42.55 6.74 20.46
CA GLU A 33 43.62 7.40 21.22
C GLU A 33 43.79 6.76 22.62
N LYS A 34 43.67 7.58 23.68
CA LYS A 34 43.78 7.14 25.08
C LYS A 34 42.45 6.76 25.72
N LYS A 35 41.32 6.91 25.02
CA LYS A 35 39.97 6.63 25.54
C LYS A 35 39.46 5.29 25.03
N ARG A 36 38.61 4.67 25.86
CA ARG A 36 37.90 3.39 25.53
C ARG A 36 36.47 3.49 25.96
N LYS A 37 35.59 2.88 25.15
CA LYS A 37 34.18 2.70 25.46
C LYS A 37 33.75 1.26 25.22
N TRP A 38 32.87 0.73 26.07
CA TRP A 38 32.33 -0.63 25.97
C TRP A 38 30.85 -0.54 25.66
N ILE A 39 30.45 -1.16 24.57
CA ILE A 39 29.08 -1.18 24.07
C ILE A 39 28.52 -2.58 24.34
N SER A 40 27.35 -2.64 24.96
CA SER A 40 26.67 -3.90 25.25
C SER A 40 26.09 -4.48 23.95
N THR A 41 26.32 -5.77 23.68
CA THR A 41 25.65 -6.49 22.60
C THR A 41 24.30 -7.09 23.05
N GLY A 42 24.00 -7.05 24.36
CA GLY A 42 22.85 -7.75 24.93
C GLY A 42 23.03 -9.27 25.00
N ILE A 43 24.03 -9.85 24.35
CA ILE A 43 24.27 -11.29 24.26
C ILE A 43 25.06 -11.76 25.47
N LYS A 44 24.52 -12.77 26.16
CA LYS A 44 25.14 -13.38 27.34
C LYS A 44 25.30 -14.88 27.11
N VAL A 45 26.53 -15.39 27.33
CA VAL A 45 26.87 -16.83 27.16
C VAL A 45 27.60 -17.35 28.39
N PHE A 46 27.64 -18.67 28.57
CA PHE A 46 28.46 -19.31 29.58
C PHE A 46 29.94 -19.28 29.18
N LYS A 47 30.83 -19.53 30.13
CA LYS A 47 32.29 -19.44 29.90
C LYS A 47 32.79 -20.45 28.84
N ASP A 48 32.24 -21.64 28.80
CA ASP A 48 32.54 -22.72 27.84
C ASP A 48 31.95 -22.45 26.44
N GLN A 49 31.03 -21.51 26.35
CA GLN A 49 30.40 -21.08 25.08
C GLN A 49 31.13 -19.92 24.40
N TRP A 50 32.24 -19.43 24.96
CA TRP A 50 33.03 -18.35 24.35
C TRP A 50 34.39 -18.85 23.89
N HIS A 51 34.78 -18.47 22.69
CA HIS A 51 36.09 -18.75 22.11
C HIS A 51 36.61 -17.51 21.36
N ASP A 52 37.82 -17.05 21.69
CA ASP A 52 38.36 -15.78 21.18
C ASP A 52 38.49 -15.68 19.66
N LYS A 53 38.63 -16.79 18.96
CA LYS A 53 38.71 -16.82 17.48
C LYS A 53 37.43 -17.29 16.78
N ARG A 54 36.59 -18.08 17.44
CA ARG A 54 35.35 -18.64 16.87
C ARG A 54 34.08 -18.03 17.47
N TYR A 55 34.27 -17.14 18.45
CA TYR A 55 33.24 -16.43 19.19
C TYR A 55 32.29 -17.35 19.95
N ILE A 56 31.02 -17.40 19.64
CA ILE A 56 30.05 -18.22 20.34
C ILE A 56 30.09 -19.65 19.77
N VAL A 57 30.34 -20.62 20.64
CA VAL A 57 30.45 -22.04 20.34
C VAL A 57 29.64 -22.85 21.36
N ASN A 58 29.48 -24.15 21.14
CA ASN A 58 28.85 -25.09 22.10
C ASN A 58 27.41 -24.63 22.53
N SER A 59 26.69 -24.00 21.65
CA SER A 59 25.28 -23.62 21.83
C SER A 59 24.46 -24.03 20.61
N LEU A 60 23.22 -24.47 20.81
CA LEU A 60 22.31 -24.78 19.71
C LEU A 60 22.05 -23.57 18.82
N ASP A 61 22.08 -22.38 19.40
CA ASP A 61 21.82 -21.11 18.73
C ASP A 61 23.11 -20.36 18.35
N SER A 62 24.27 -21.07 18.31
CA SER A 62 25.58 -20.42 18.11
C SER A 62 25.65 -19.61 16.82
N ASP A 63 25.10 -20.12 15.72
CA ASP A 63 25.14 -19.44 14.42
C ASP A 63 24.28 -18.16 14.42
N GLU A 64 23.06 -18.23 14.95
CA GLU A 64 22.17 -17.06 15.09
C GLU A 64 22.79 -16.00 16.02
N LEU A 65 23.34 -16.43 17.15
CA LEU A 65 23.96 -15.51 18.11
C LEU A 65 25.25 -14.88 17.54
N ASN A 66 26.04 -15.64 16.79
CA ASN A 66 27.22 -15.10 16.09
C ASN A 66 26.80 -14.11 14.99
N GLU A 67 25.79 -14.40 14.19
CA GLU A 67 25.26 -13.47 13.19
C GLU A 67 24.83 -12.15 13.84
N ARG A 68 24.06 -12.20 14.92
CA ARG A 68 23.66 -11.01 15.68
C ARG A 68 24.86 -10.25 16.26
N LEU A 69 25.87 -10.97 16.73
CA LEU A 69 27.09 -10.39 17.26
C LEU A 69 27.86 -9.62 16.17
N PHE A 70 28.00 -10.24 14.98
CA PHE A 70 28.67 -9.63 13.84
C PHE A 70 27.89 -8.42 13.30
N LEU A 71 26.57 -8.49 13.21
CA LEU A 71 25.74 -7.36 12.78
C LEU A 71 25.94 -6.12 13.67
N CYS A 72 25.98 -6.31 15.00
CA CYS A 72 26.28 -5.22 15.93
C CYS A 72 27.64 -4.59 15.67
N LYS A 73 28.67 -5.41 15.40
CA LYS A 73 30.01 -4.93 15.13
C LYS A 73 30.11 -4.23 13.78
N GLU A 74 29.50 -4.81 12.76
CA GLU A 74 29.48 -4.27 11.40
C GLU A 74 28.84 -2.88 11.34
N GLN A 75 27.77 -2.64 12.08
CA GLN A 75 27.15 -1.31 12.18
C GLN A 75 28.14 -0.27 12.73
N ILE A 76 28.92 -0.62 13.75
CA ILE A 76 29.93 0.25 14.34
C ILE A 76 31.08 0.48 13.36
N ASP A 77 31.57 -0.58 12.73
CA ASP A 77 32.68 -0.52 11.79
C ASP A 77 32.27 0.28 10.52
N SER A 78 31.04 0.11 10.04
CA SER A 78 30.48 0.88 8.92
C SER A 78 30.40 2.37 9.24
N TYR A 79 30.04 2.73 10.48
CA TYR A 79 30.11 4.13 10.91
C TYR A 79 31.51 4.68 10.81
N PHE A 80 32.54 3.96 11.31
CA PHE A 80 33.94 4.38 11.22
C PHE A 80 34.43 4.48 9.78
N ASN A 81 34.09 3.50 8.94
CA ASN A 81 34.41 3.52 7.52
C ASN A 81 33.78 4.72 6.80
N SER A 82 32.55 5.07 7.14
CA SER A 82 31.88 6.24 6.56
C SER A 82 32.55 7.57 6.93
N LEU A 83 33.11 7.67 8.14
CA LEU A 83 33.90 8.83 8.55
C LEU A 83 35.22 8.89 7.78
N MET A 84 35.87 7.75 7.62
CA MET A 84 37.15 7.62 6.89
C MET A 84 36.99 8.01 5.42
N GLU A 85 35.95 7.49 4.73
CA GLU A 85 35.63 7.82 3.34
C GLU A 85 35.34 9.31 3.11
N LYS A 86 34.72 9.96 4.11
CA LYS A 86 34.38 11.38 4.05
C LYS A 86 35.51 12.31 4.58
N GLY A 87 36.60 11.76 5.05
CA GLY A 87 37.71 12.54 5.65
C GLY A 87 37.30 13.28 6.93
N ILE A 88 36.28 12.78 7.66
CA ILE A 88 35.76 13.42 8.88
C ILE A 88 36.48 12.83 10.09
N THR A 89 37.00 13.73 10.96
CA THR A 89 37.64 13.32 12.22
C THR A 89 36.61 12.70 13.18
N PHE A 90 36.98 11.62 13.84
CA PHE A 90 36.13 10.98 14.83
C PHE A 90 35.95 11.88 16.08
N SER A 91 34.71 11.92 16.58
CA SER A 91 34.33 12.57 17.84
C SER A 91 33.53 11.59 18.72
N TRP A 92 33.85 11.55 20.03
CA TRP A 92 33.11 10.76 20.99
C TRP A 92 31.63 11.19 21.15
N ASP A 93 31.35 12.49 21.04
CA ASP A 93 30.00 13.03 21.17
C ASP A 93 29.12 12.62 19.96
N ASP A 94 29.70 12.68 18.77
CA ASP A 94 29.00 12.18 17.55
C ASP A 94 28.79 10.66 17.60
N PHE A 95 29.79 9.93 18.14
CA PHE A 95 29.67 8.51 18.35
C PHE A 95 28.61 8.15 19.40
N ASP A 96 28.48 8.94 20.46
CA ASP A 96 27.45 8.76 21.48
C ASP A 96 26.05 9.03 20.90
N THR A 97 25.93 10.01 20.02
CA THR A 97 24.71 10.27 19.27
C THR A 97 24.38 9.12 18.32
N PHE A 98 25.38 8.57 17.65
CA PHE A 98 25.23 7.36 16.84
C PHE A 98 24.79 6.15 17.68
N LEU A 99 25.43 5.90 18.83
CA LEU A 99 25.05 4.80 19.72
C LEU A 99 23.64 4.94 20.30
N LYS A 100 23.20 6.13 20.65
CA LYS A 100 21.82 6.39 21.07
C LYS A 100 20.83 6.00 19.97
N ARG A 101 21.18 6.28 18.72
CA ARG A 101 20.38 5.84 17.55
C ARG A 101 20.44 4.32 17.37
N MET A 102 21.58 3.67 17.64
CA MET A 102 21.69 2.23 17.67
C MET A 102 20.87 1.58 18.79
N ASP A 103 20.88 2.12 20.01
CA ASP A 103 20.13 1.61 21.16
C ASP A 103 18.62 1.68 20.96
N THR A 104 18.13 2.68 20.23
CA THR A 104 16.73 2.69 19.74
C THR A 104 16.47 1.65 18.66
N SER A 105 17.51 1.09 18.02
CA SER A 105 17.44 -0.01 17.05
C SER A 105 17.69 -1.40 17.66
N THR A 106 17.90 -1.52 18.98
CA THR A 106 18.04 -2.81 19.70
C THR A 106 16.71 -3.55 19.95
N SER A 107 15.59 -3.06 19.46
CA SER A 107 14.55 -3.97 19.04
C SER A 107 15.04 -4.62 17.73
N SER A 108 15.22 -5.93 17.71
CA SER A 108 15.63 -6.76 16.56
C SER A 108 14.69 -6.64 15.33
N GLU A 109 13.77 -5.70 15.34
CA GLU A 109 12.74 -5.48 14.35
C GLU A 109 13.26 -4.53 13.27
N THR A 110 13.37 -5.03 12.03
CA THR A 110 13.66 -4.17 10.87
C THR A 110 12.47 -3.25 10.58
N PHE A 111 12.68 -2.19 9.78
CA PHE A 111 11.54 -1.38 9.30
C PHE A 111 10.56 -2.20 8.47
N ILE A 112 11.04 -3.18 7.70
CA ILE A 112 10.22 -4.10 6.93
C ILE A 112 9.34 -4.96 7.84
N ASP A 113 9.93 -5.58 8.89
CA ASP A 113 9.19 -6.38 9.87
C ASP A 113 8.17 -5.52 10.64
N TYR A 114 8.57 -4.32 11.02
CA TYR A 114 7.68 -3.35 11.64
C TYR A 114 6.47 -3.06 10.75
N VAL A 115 6.68 -2.72 9.47
CA VAL A 115 5.58 -2.46 8.52
C VAL A 115 4.71 -3.69 8.34
N ALA A 116 5.31 -4.89 8.21
CA ALA A 116 4.57 -6.15 8.07
C ALA A 116 3.65 -6.39 9.28
N ARG A 117 4.17 -6.29 10.49
CA ARG A 117 3.41 -6.44 11.73
C ARG A 117 2.31 -5.38 11.83
N ARG A 118 2.65 -4.10 11.59
CA ARG A 118 1.66 -3.00 11.67
C ARG A 118 0.52 -3.14 10.67
N ILE A 119 0.77 -3.70 9.48
CA ILE A 119 -0.30 -4.02 8.52
C ILE A 119 -1.29 -5.02 9.13
N GLU A 120 -0.80 -6.06 9.80
CA GLU A 120 -1.65 -7.10 10.37
C GLU A 120 -2.43 -6.62 11.61
N GLU A 121 -1.82 -5.80 12.44
CA GLU A 121 -2.43 -5.23 13.63
C GLU A 121 -3.57 -4.23 13.33
N ARG A 122 -3.59 -3.64 12.14
CA ARG A 122 -4.63 -2.68 11.74
C ARG A 122 -5.99 -3.32 11.55
N ASN A 123 -6.89 -3.07 12.48
CA ASN A 123 -8.30 -3.52 12.44
C ASN A 123 -9.24 -2.44 11.86
N ASP A 124 -8.73 -1.22 11.65
CA ASP A 124 -9.43 -0.07 11.07
C ASP A 124 -9.55 -0.10 9.54
N ILE A 125 -8.84 -1.01 8.85
CA ILE A 125 -8.82 -1.14 7.41
C ILE A 125 -9.33 -2.50 6.92
N LYS A 126 -10.00 -2.49 5.77
CA LYS A 126 -10.54 -3.71 5.14
C LYS A 126 -9.41 -4.64 4.67
N PRO A 127 -9.65 -5.98 4.58
CA PRO A 127 -8.65 -6.94 4.09
C PRO A 127 -8.07 -6.59 2.70
N SER A 128 -8.89 -6.05 1.80
CA SER A 128 -8.45 -5.58 0.48
C SER A 128 -7.49 -4.39 0.56
N THR A 129 -7.62 -3.54 1.57
CA THR A 129 -6.70 -2.43 1.84
C THR A 129 -5.39 -2.96 2.40
N LYS A 130 -5.44 -3.92 3.37
CA LYS A 130 -4.23 -4.61 3.86
C LYS A 130 -3.45 -5.25 2.71
N ALA A 131 -4.14 -5.94 1.79
CA ALA A 131 -3.50 -6.54 0.61
C ALA A 131 -2.78 -5.50 -0.27
N ASN A 132 -3.32 -4.28 -0.41
CA ASN A 132 -2.63 -3.21 -1.11
C ASN A 132 -1.42 -2.67 -0.35
N HIS A 133 -1.49 -2.61 0.99
CA HIS A 133 -0.35 -2.20 1.83
C HIS A 133 0.78 -3.24 1.77
N ARG A 134 0.46 -4.55 1.74
CA ARG A 134 1.49 -5.61 1.59
C ARG A 134 2.31 -5.48 0.30
N LYS A 135 1.74 -4.89 -0.77
CA LYS A 135 2.51 -4.60 -2.01
C LYS A 135 3.65 -3.60 -1.77
N LEU A 136 3.56 -2.75 -0.74
CA LEU A 136 4.66 -1.88 -0.34
C LEU A 136 5.87 -2.71 0.10
N LEU A 137 5.65 -3.77 0.91
CA LEU A 137 6.73 -4.66 1.39
C LEU A 137 7.49 -5.27 0.20
N THR A 138 6.76 -5.89 -0.74
CA THR A 138 7.38 -6.44 -1.97
C THR A 138 8.16 -5.38 -2.74
N SER A 139 7.65 -4.15 -2.81
CA SER A 139 8.31 -3.07 -3.54
C SER A 139 9.55 -2.53 -2.82
N LEU A 140 9.56 -2.51 -1.49
CA LEU A 140 10.73 -2.14 -0.69
C LEU A 140 11.82 -3.22 -0.74
N ASP A 141 11.43 -4.49 -0.72
CA ASP A 141 12.31 -5.64 -0.88
C ASP A 141 13.01 -5.59 -2.25
N GLU A 142 12.28 -5.39 -3.34
CA GLU A 142 12.85 -5.20 -4.69
C GLU A 142 13.80 -4.00 -4.79
N PHE A 143 13.54 -2.93 -4.02
CA PHE A 143 14.42 -1.76 -3.96
C PHE A 143 15.72 -2.03 -3.19
N GLY A 144 15.67 -2.81 -2.11
CA GLY A 144 16.79 -3.34 -1.35
C GLY A 144 17.60 -2.34 -0.53
N LYS A 145 17.27 -1.02 -0.54
CA LYS A 145 18.02 0.00 0.19
C LYS A 145 17.31 0.55 1.43
N ILE A 146 16.10 0.08 1.74
CA ILE A 146 15.34 0.48 2.92
C ILE A 146 14.94 -0.81 3.64
N LEU A 147 15.77 -1.26 4.54
CA LEU A 147 15.55 -2.44 5.36
C LEU A 147 15.36 -2.06 6.83
N TYR A 148 16.21 -1.19 7.34
CA TYR A 148 16.22 -0.74 8.73
C TYR A 148 15.65 0.68 8.88
N PHE A 149 15.32 1.08 10.11
CA PHE A 149 14.89 2.46 10.40
C PHE A 149 15.98 3.49 10.07
N SER A 150 17.25 3.13 10.25
CA SER A 150 18.41 3.95 9.88
C SER A 150 18.48 4.27 8.39
N ASP A 151 17.94 3.41 7.54
CA ASP A 151 17.93 3.59 6.09
C ASP A 151 16.89 4.62 5.63
N LEU A 152 15.97 5.02 6.50
CA LEU A 152 14.93 6.00 6.21
C LEU A 152 15.49 7.42 6.18
N THR A 153 16.43 7.66 5.28
CA THR A 153 17.00 8.98 5.00
C THR A 153 16.23 9.69 3.88
N LYS A 154 16.34 11.02 3.80
CA LYS A 154 15.75 11.79 2.67
C LYS A 154 16.28 11.31 1.32
N SER A 155 17.56 10.93 1.25
CA SER A 155 18.18 10.40 0.03
C SER A 155 17.56 9.09 -0.38
N ASN A 156 17.52 8.08 0.50
CA ASN A 156 16.98 6.77 0.19
C ASN A 156 15.48 6.82 -0.17
N VAL A 157 14.71 7.69 0.48
CA VAL A 157 13.29 7.89 0.13
C VAL A 157 13.13 8.55 -1.24
N ALA A 158 14.00 9.48 -1.61
CA ALA A 158 14.03 10.07 -2.95
C ALA A 158 14.46 9.04 -4.01
N ASP A 159 15.47 8.21 -3.70
CA ASP A 159 15.93 7.12 -4.56
C ASP A 159 14.82 6.07 -4.75
N TYR A 160 14.08 5.72 -3.69
CA TYR A 160 12.92 4.82 -3.81
C TYR A 160 11.84 5.40 -4.73
N TYR A 161 11.56 6.70 -4.62
CA TYR A 161 10.63 7.36 -5.53
C TYR A 161 11.11 7.29 -6.99
N ASN A 162 12.40 7.54 -7.24
CA ASN A 162 13.00 7.44 -8.57
C ASN A 162 13.00 5.99 -9.11
N PHE A 163 13.28 5.01 -8.25
CA PHE A 163 13.14 3.60 -8.56
C PHE A 163 11.73 3.26 -9.02
N LEU A 164 10.69 3.72 -8.31
CA LEU A 164 9.30 3.50 -8.71
C LEU A 164 8.94 4.16 -10.04
N LEU A 165 9.48 5.35 -10.34
CA LEU A 165 9.27 6.04 -11.62
C LEU A 165 9.93 5.31 -12.80
N GLY A 166 11.07 4.68 -12.57
CA GLY A 166 11.80 3.91 -13.56
C GLY A 166 11.32 2.46 -13.69
N LYS A 167 10.56 1.96 -12.72
CA LYS A 167 10.17 0.55 -12.65
C LYS A 167 9.31 0.14 -13.83
N GLU A 168 9.74 -0.92 -14.52
CA GLU A 168 8.97 -1.56 -15.56
C GLU A 168 8.13 -2.72 -15.01
N VAL A 169 6.94 -2.88 -15.55
CA VAL A 169 5.99 -3.93 -15.19
C VAL A 169 5.40 -4.55 -16.45
N ILE A 170 5.15 -5.84 -16.42
CA ILE A 170 4.50 -6.55 -17.53
C ILE A 170 3.00 -6.56 -17.28
N ILE A 171 2.23 -5.89 -18.15
CA ILE A 171 0.76 -5.89 -18.11
C ILE A 171 0.25 -6.39 -19.46
N GLN A 172 -0.51 -7.48 -19.43
CA GLN A 172 -1.06 -8.13 -20.62
C GLN A 172 0.03 -8.47 -21.67
N GLY A 173 1.19 -8.95 -21.22
CA GLY A 173 2.33 -9.31 -22.08
C GLY A 173 3.12 -8.14 -22.64
N LYS A 174 2.77 -6.89 -22.30
CA LYS A 174 3.51 -5.69 -22.72
C LYS A 174 4.30 -5.11 -21.56
N VAL A 175 5.57 -4.81 -21.80
CA VAL A 175 6.43 -4.08 -20.86
C VAL A 175 6.02 -2.61 -20.88
N GLN A 176 5.75 -2.05 -19.72
CA GLN A 176 5.42 -0.63 -19.57
C GLN A 176 5.89 -0.09 -18.21
N LYS A 177 6.14 1.20 -18.14
CA LYS A 177 6.50 1.85 -16.87
C LYS A 177 5.34 1.81 -15.88
N LEU A 178 5.67 1.70 -14.60
CA LEU A 178 4.69 1.76 -13.51
C LEU A 178 3.90 3.09 -13.60
N LYS A 179 2.57 3.01 -13.54
CA LYS A 179 1.72 4.22 -13.62
C LYS A 179 1.98 5.18 -12.46
N LEU A 180 2.02 6.48 -12.73
CA LEU A 180 2.20 7.54 -11.72
C LEU A 180 1.19 7.42 -10.56
N THR A 181 -0.05 6.99 -10.83
CA THR A 181 -1.07 6.74 -9.81
C THR A 181 -0.66 5.62 -8.85
N THR A 182 0.00 4.58 -9.35
CA THR A 182 0.52 3.45 -8.56
C THR A 182 1.74 3.89 -7.75
N THR A 183 2.69 4.58 -8.40
CA THR A 183 3.86 5.19 -7.73
C THR A 183 3.43 6.09 -6.56
N SER A 184 2.46 6.98 -6.81
CA SER A 184 1.90 7.85 -5.76
C SER A 184 1.26 7.06 -4.62
N SER A 185 0.63 5.91 -4.91
CA SER A 185 0.04 5.05 -3.88
C SER A 185 1.10 4.39 -3.01
N TYR A 186 2.19 3.88 -3.59
CA TYR A 186 3.31 3.33 -2.82
C TYR A 186 3.94 4.38 -1.91
N MET A 187 4.19 5.59 -2.41
CA MET A 187 4.73 6.68 -1.60
C MET A 187 3.76 7.09 -0.48
N LYS A 188 2.44 7.06 -0.73
CA LYS A 188 1.43 7.29 0.30
C LYS A 188 1.49 6.22 1.39
N PHE A 189 1.60 4.94 1.03
CA PHE A 189 1.68 3.85 1.99
C PHE A 189 2.97 3.93 2.81
N LEU A 190 4.11 4.19 2.18
CA LEU A 190 5.38 4.41 2.88
C LEU A 190 5.25 5.53 3.91
N LYS A 191 4.65 6.68 3.52
CA LYS A 191 4.43 7.81 4.43
C LYS A 191 3.52 7.46 5.62
N VAL A 192 2.53 6.59 5.43
CA VAL A 192 1.65 6.12 6.51
C VAL A 192 2.48 5.41 7.58
N TYR A 193 3.35 4.47 7.20
CA TYR A 193 4.15 3.70 8.17
C TYR A 193 5.33 4.48 8.75
N ILE A 194 5.87 5.43 8.02
CA ILE A 194 6.84 6.39 8.56
C ILE A 194 6.19 7.25 9.66
N ASN A 195 4.99 7.79 9.42
CA ASN A 195 4.29 8.56 10.43
C ASN A 195 3.87 7.69 11.64
N ASP A 196 3.46 6.44 11.40
CA ASP A 196 3.17 5.47 12.46
C ASP A 196 4.43 5.16 13.28
N ALA A 197 5.59 5.01 12.66
CA ALA A 197 6.86 4.81 13.34
C ALA A 197 7.27 6.03 14.20
N ILE A 198 6.98 7.24 13.73
CA ILE A 198 7.21 8.48 14.51
C ILE A 198 6.30 8.52 15.74
N GLN A 199 5.02 8.15 15.59
CA GLN A 199 4.07 8.08 16.71
C GLN A 199 4.45 7.05 17.78
N HIS A 200 5.28 6.05 17.42
CA HIS A 200 5.79 5.02 18.32
C HIS A 200 7.27 5.21 18.69
N ASP A 201 7.78 6.43 18.58
CA ASP A 201 9.14 6.83 18.95
C ASP A 201 10.26 5.97 18.32
N LYS A 202 9.97 5.37 17.14
CA LYS A 202 10.94 4.61 16.35
C LYS A 202 11.72 5.48 15.36
N LEU A 203 11.22 6.68 15.09
CA LEU A 203 11.81 7.63 14.14
C LEU A 203 11.53 9.07 14.58
N ASP A 204 12.54 9.92 14.61
CA ASP A 204 12.40 11.31 15.09
C ASP A 204 11.73 12.24 14.07
N LYS A 205 12.00 12.04 12.77
CA LYS A 205 11.59 12.97 11.70
C LYS A 205 11.12 12.21 10.46
N ASN A 206 10.15 12.79 9.76
CA ASN A 206 9.66 12.20 8.52
C ASN A 206 10.60 12.54 7.34
N PRO A 207 11.31 11.55 6.76
CA PRO A 207 12.21 11.76 5.63
C PRO A 207 11.47 12.12 4.33
N CYS A 208 10.15 11.90 4.24
CA CYS A 208 9.34 12.30 3.09
C CYS A 208 9.06 13.80 3.04
N ASN A 209 9.41 14.57 4.10
CA ASN A 209 9.14 16.00 4.14
C ASN A 209 9.94 16.74 3.06
N GLY A 210 9.22 17.54 2.26
CA GLY A 210 9.80 18.28 1.13
C GLY A 210 9.80 17.50 -0.20
N LEU A 211 9.56 16.19 -0.20
CA LEU A 211 9.49 15.40 -1.43
C LEU A 211 8.16 15.65 -2.17
N LYS A 212 8.27 16.21 -3.37
CA LYS A 212 7.11 16.45 -4.26
C LYS A 212 6.80 15.19 -5.06
N VAL A 213 5.79 14.42 -4.66
CA VAL A 213 5.32 13.24 -5.38
C VAL A 213 4.30 13.65 -6.44
N LYS A 214 4.59 13.39 -7.71
CA LYS A 214 3.65 13.62 -8.81
C LYS A 214 2.48 12.65 -8.70
N ARG A 215 1.26 13.19 -8.71
CA ARG A 215 0.03 12.38 -8.79
C ARG A 215 -0.31 12.19 -10.27
N GLY A 216 -0.53 10.96 -10.66
CA GLY A 216 -1.09 10.71 -11.99
C GLY A 216 -2.50 11.27 -12.10
N SER A 217 -2.87 11.79 -13.25
CA SER A 217 -4.25 12.15 -13.56
C SER A 217 -5.10 10.89 -13.74
N ALA A 218 -6.36 10.94 -13.31
CA ALA A 218 -7.31 9.94 -13.74
C ALA A 218 -7.49 10.06 -15.26
N GLU A 219 -7.51 8.94 -15.96
CA GLU A 219 -7.82 8.94 -17.39
C GLU A 219 -9.24 9.51 -17.57
N ASN A 220 -9.37 10.57 -18.37
CA ASN A 220 -10.64 11.17 -18.70
C ASN A 220 -11.46 10.26 -19.65
N GLY A 221 -12.79 10.45 -19.72
CA GLY A 221 -13.64 9.80 -20.74
C GLY A 221 -13.95 8.31 -20.47
N ARG A 222 -13.94 7.85 -19.22
CA ARG A 222 -14.31 6.46 -18.89
C ARG A 222 -15.80 6.29 -18.65
N TRP A 223 -16.61 6.75 -19.60
CA TRP A 223 -18.07 6.53 -19.65
C TRP A 223 -18.49 6.25 -21.10
N LEU A 224 -19.70 5.78 -21.29
CA LEU A 224 -20.30 5.54 -22.59
C LEU A 224 -21.03 6.78 -23.10
N SER A 225 -20.93 7.04 -24.41
CA SER A 225 -21.86 7.94 -25.10
C SER A 225 -23.26 7.32 -25.16
N LEU A 226 -24.28 8.13 -25.51
CA LEU A 226 -25.63 7.62 -25.72
C LEU A 226 -25.68 6.57 -26.83
N GLU A 227 -24.93 6.79 -27.92
CA GLU A 227 -24.82 5.85 -29.04
C GLU A 227 -24.14 4.52 -28.64
N GLU A 228 -23.07 4.58 -27.84
CA GLU A 228 -22.39 3.38 -27.32
C GLU A 228 -23.30 2.62 -26.36
N LEU A 229 -24.06 3.30 -25.52
CA LEU A 229 -25.04 2.68 -24.62
C LEU A 229 -26.15 2.01 -25.44
N SER A 230 -26.70 2.72 -26.45
CA SER A 230 -27.74 2.16 -27.32
C SER A 230 -27.26 0.90 -28.08
N ARG A 231 -26.00 0.85 -28.50
CA ARG A 231 -25.44 -0.38 -29.08
C ARG A 231 -25.43 -1.56 -28.11
N ILE A 232 -25.17 -1.30 -26.81
CA ILE A 232 -25.22 -2.34 -25.78
C ILE A 232 -26.68 -2.76 -25.51
N GLU A 233 -27.62 -1.81 -25.48
CA GLU A 233 -29.04 -2.08 -25.27
C GLU A 233 -29.63 -2.99 -26.36
N ASN A 234 -29.27 -2.73 -27.61
CA ASN A 234 -29.90 -3.33 -28.78
C ASN A 234 -29.14 -4.53 -29.36
N ILE A 235 -28.02 -4.96 -28.76
CA ILE A 235 -27.30 -6.13 -29.27
C ILE A 235 -28.07 -7.42 -28.98
N GLU A 236 -28.47 -8.15 -30.02
CA GLU A 236 -29.26 -9.38 -29.90
C GLU A 236 -28.45 -10.65 -30.16
N ASN A 237 -27.56 -10.61 -31.15
CA ASN A 237 -26.81 -11.78 -31.64
C ASN A 237 -25.56 -12.08 -30.76
N ILE A 238 -25.77 -12.31 -29.46
CA ILE A 238 -24.74 -12.70 -28.50
C ILE A 238 -25.18 -13.92 -27.68
N PRO A 239 -24.22 -14.73 -27.20
CA PRO A 239 -24.51 -15.88 -26.32
C PRO A 239 -25.32 -15.49 -25.08
N SER A 240 -26.17 -16.40 -24.61
CA SER A 240 -27.02 -16.17 -23.43
C SER A 240 -26.21 -15.77 -22.18
N SER A 241 -25.01 -16.31 -22.00
CA SER A 241 -24.10 -15.91 -20.93
C SER A 241 -23.68 -14.44 -21.02
N LEU A 242 -23.51 -13.93 -22.24
CA LEU A 242 -23.13 -12.54 -22.48
C LEU A 242 -24.35 -11.61 -22.40
N LYS A 243 -25.56 -12.09 -22.71
CA LYS A 243 -26.82 -11.36 -22.46
C LYS A 243 -27.00 -11.03 -20.98
N ILE A 244 -26.68 -11.98 -20.08
CA ILE A 244 -26.69 -11.74 -18.64
C ILE A 244 -25.70 -10.61 -18.27
N ILE A 245 -24.50 -10.62 -18.83
CA ILE A 245 -23.50 -9.59 -18.56
C ILE A 245 -23.95 -8.22 -19.05
N ARG A 246 -24.56 -8.16 -20.24
CA ARG A 246 -25.17 -6.96 -20.80
C ARG A 246 -26.22 -6.39 -19.83
N ASP A 247 -27.16 -7.22 -19.40
CA ASP A 247 -28.27 -6.81 -18.55
C ASP A 247 -27.76 -6.31 -17.17
N LEU A 248 -26.79 -7.01 -16.56
CA LEU A 248 -26.14 -6.55 -15.33
C LEU A 248 -25.47 -5.17 -15.51
N PHE A 249 -24.82 -4.95 -16.65
CA PHE A 249 -24.15 -3.71 -16.95
C PHE A 249 -25.14 -2.56 -17.18
N LEU A 250 -26.25 -2.83 -17.86
CA LEU A 250 -27.35 -1.86 -18.05
C LEU A 250 -28.01 -1.50 -16.72
N ILE A 251 -28.27 -2.48 -15.85
CA ILE A 251 -28.77 -2.21 -14.49
C ILE A 251 -27.80 -1.27 -13.74
N GLN A 252 -26.49 -1.48 -13.86
CA GLN A 252 -25.51 -0.56 -13.25
C GLN A 252 -25.51 0.84 -13.91
N CYS A 253 -25.64 0.92 -15.22
CA CYS A 253 -25.74 2.20 -15.94
C CYS A 253 -26.98 3.00 -15.51
N TYR A 254 -28.06 2.32 -15.20
CA TYR A 254 -29.33 2.97 -14.84
C TYR A 254 -29.45 3.27 -13.35
N THR A 255 -28.81 2.48 -12.49
CA THR A 255 -28.87 2.67 -11.03
C THR A 255 -27.67 3.41 -10.45
N GLY A 256 -26.55 3.45 -11.16
CA GLY A 256 -25.29 3.96 -10.64
C GLY A 256 -24.66 3.08 -9.55
N MET A 257 -25.17 1.87 -9.30
CA MET A 257 -24.63 0.96 -8.28
C MET A 257 -23.18 0.60 -8.57
N ALA A 258 -22.35 0.49 -7.52
CA ALA A 258 -21.07 -0.16 -7.67
C ALA A 258 -21.26 -1.68 -7.78
N TYR A 259 -20.24 -2.38 -8.28
CA TYR A 259 -20.27 -3.83 -8.38
C TYR A 259 -20.67 -4.52 -7.06
N THR A 260 -20.11 -4.10 -5.94
CA THR A 260 -20.43 -4.69 -4.63
C THR A 260 -21.88 -4.50 -4.22
N ASP A 261 -22.45 -3.35 -4.56
CA ASP A 261 -23.83 -2.99 -4.20
C ASP A 261 -24.82 -3.72 -5.14
N LEU A 262 -24.45 -3.88 -6.43
CA LEU A 262 -25.22 -4.71 -7.39
C LEU A 262 -25.22 -6.18 -6.97
N MET A 263 -24.08 -6.76 -6.59
CA MET A 263 -24.00 -8.15 -6.13
C MET A 263 -24.72 -8.37 -4.80
N ASP A 264 -25.02 -7.31 -4.07
CA ASP A 264 -25.77 -7.31 -2.82
C ASP A 264 -27.22 -6.83 -3.00
N PHE A 265 -27.66 -6.68 -4.23
CA PHE A 265 -29.03 -6.29 -4.52
C PHE A 265 -30.00 -7.36 -3.98
N SER A 266 -31.07 -6.90 -3.33
CA SER A 266 -32.21 -7.69 -2.92
C SER A 266 -33.50 -6.89 -3.11
N PRO A 267 -34.67 -7.55 -3.35
CA PRO A 267 -35.97 -6.86 -3.50
C PRO A 267 -36.36 -6.01 -2.28
N GLU A 268 -35.89 -6.38 -1.10
CA GLU A 268 -36.16 -5.66 0.16
C GLU A 268 -35.64 -4.22 0.18
N LYS A 269 -34.73 -3.88 -0.73
CA LYS A 269 -34.22 -2.53 -0.91
C LYS A 269 -35.10 -1.64 -1.75
N LEU A 270 -36.18 -2.20 -2.30
CA LEU A 270 -37.19 -1.47 -3.04
C LEU A 270 -38.30 -1.01 -2.10
N THR A 271 -38.64 0.27 -2.19
CA THR A 271 -39.75 0.88 -1.45
C THR A 271 -40.61 1.68 -2.41
N GLU A 272 -41.88 1.82 -2.09
CA GLU A 272 -42.78 2.69 -2.85
C GLU A 272 -42.94 3.99 -2.10
N ILE A 273 -42.74 5.13 -2.80
CA ILE A 273 -42.89 6.48 -2.28
C ILE A 273 -43.74 7.25 -3.29
N ASP A 274 -44.90 7.71 -2.86
CA ASP A 274 -45.84 8.47 -3.71
C ASP A 274 -46.14 7.79 -5.06
N GLY A 275 -46.35 6.49 -5.07
CA GLY A 275 -46.60 5.68 -6.27
C GLY A 275 -45.40 5.43 -7.17
N VAL A 276 -44.19 5.80 -6.71
CA VAL A 276 -42.93 5.60 -7.44
C VAL A 276 -42.08 4.54 -6.72
N THR A 277 -41.69 3.50 -7.44
CA THR A 277 -40.74 2.50 -6.90
C THR A 277 -39.34 3.10 -6.83
N VAL A 278 -38.74 3.03 -5.68
CA VAL A 278 -37.41 3.58 -5.38
C VAL A 278 -36.51 2.49 -4.83
N LEU A 279 -35.31 2.40 -5.37
CA LEU A 279 -34.22 1.59 -4.83
C LEU A 279 -33.40 2.45 -3.87
N SER A 280 -33.32 2.06 -2.61
CA SER A 280 -32.53 2.75 -1.60
C SER A 280 -31.59 1.80 -0.86
N GLY A 281 -30.50 2.32 -0.34
CA GLY A 281 -29.53 1.51 0.43
C GLY A 281 -28.33 2.29 0.89
N LYS A 282 -27.42 1.58 1.58
CA LYS A 282 -26.12 2.12 1.98
C LYS A 282 -24.99 1.45 1.20
N ARG A 283 -24.03 2.24 0.78
CA ARG A 283 -22.85 1.79 0.05
C ARG A 283 -21.99 0.87 0.94
N LYS A 284 -21.71 -0.35 0.50
CA LYS A 284 -20.83 -1.29 1.23
C LYS A 284 -19.42 -0.75 1.48
N LYS A 285 -18.92 0.12 0.60
CA LYS A 285 -17.56 0.64 0.71
C LYS A 285 -17.46 1.84 1.65
N SER A 286 -18.38 2.80 1.57
CA SER A 286 -18.31 4.09 2.27
C SER A 286 -19.36 4.28 3.35
N GLY A 287 -20.39 3.45 3.41
CA GLY A 287 -21.54 3.64 4.32
C GLY A 287 -22.54 4.73 3.86
N GLU A 288 -22.23 5.46 2.80
CA GLU A 288 -23.09 6.54 2.29
C GLU A 288 -24.40 6.00 1.74
N SER A 289 -25.48 6.70 1.98
CA SER A 289 -26.79 6.37 1.44
C SER A 289 -26.86 6.71 -0.05
N TYR A 290 -27.58 5.89 -0.80
CA TYR A 290 -27.95 6.15 -2.20
C TYR A 290 -29.43 5.91 -2.41
N VAL A 291 -29.99 6.58 -3.41
CA VAL A 291 -31.39 6.48 -3.77
C VAL A 291 -31.52 6.61 -5.30
N THR A 292 -32.28 5.71 -5.92
CA THR A 292 -32.48 5.69 -7.38
C THR A 292 -33.93 5.32 -7.68
N VAL A 293 -34.58 6.03 -8.58
CA VAL A 293 -35.92 5.71 -9.08
C VAL A 293 -35.88 4.53 -10.04
N ILE A 294 -36.82 3.60 -9.91
CA ILE A 294 -37.01 2.49 -10.83
C ILE A 294 -37.99 2.93 -11.92
N TYR A 295 -37.46 3.29 -13.07
CA TYR A 295 -38.26 3.63 -14.24
C TYR A 295 -38.52 2.40 -15.13
N PRO A 296 -39.45 2.45 -16.10
CA PRO A 296 -39.95 1.26 -16.83
C PRO A 296 -38.87 0.37 -17.44
N THR A 297 -37.83 0.95 -18.08
CA THR A 297 -36.74 0.19 -18.70
C THR A 297 -35.94 -0.60 -17.66
N LEU A 298 -35.64 -0.01 -16.52
CA LEU A 298 -34.95 -0.68 -15.43
C LEU A 298 -35.84 -1.73 -14.77
N LYS A 299 -37.14 -1.45 -14.61
CA LYS A 299 -38.12 -2.39 -14.10
C LYS A 299 -38.17 -3.66 -14.97
N ASN A 300 -38.27 -3.51 -16.29
CA ASN A 300 -38.28 -4.63 -17.23
C ASN A 300 -37.01 -5.51 -17.10
N LEU A 301 -35.84 -4.91 -16.89
CA LEU A 301 -34.61 -5.64 -16.65
C LEU A 301 -34.63 -6.41 -15.33
N LEU A 302 -35.19 -5.84 -14.27
CA LEU A 302 -35.32 -6.50 -12.97
C LEU A 302 -36.38 -7.61 -13.00
N ASP A 303 -37.53 -7.37 -13.63
CA ASP A 303 -38.62 -8.35 -13.83
C ASP A 303 -38.12 -9.62 -14.56
N LYS A 304 -37.26 -9.44 -15.58
CA LYS A 304 -36.64 -10.54 -16.32
C LYS A 304 -35.91 -11.54 -15.41
N TYR A 305 -35.42 -11.11 -14.29
CA TYR A 305 -34.70 -11.93 -13.30
C TYR A 305 -35.53 -12.17 -12.04
N ASN A 306 -36.82 -11.88 -12.05
CA ASN A 306 -37.66 -11.92 -10.86
C ASN A 306 -37.00 -11.25 -9.66
N TYR A 307 -36.35 -10.13 -9.91
CA TYR A 307 -35.56 -9.37 -8.93
C TYR A 307 -34.41 -10.15 -8.29
N ASN A 308 -34.06 -11.33 -8.81
CA ASN A 308 -32.94 -12.14 -8.35
C ASN A 308 -31.76 -12.04 -9.34
N ILE A 309 -30.95 -11.00 -9.16
CA ILE A 309 -29.85 -10.70 -10.06
C ILE A 309 -28.76 -11.77 -10.02
N PRO A 310 -28.34 -12.33 -11.18
CA PRO A 310 -27.30 -13.36 -11.25
C PRO A 310 -25.96 -12.87 -10.68
N LYS A 311 -25.46 -13.59 -9.68
CA LYS A 311 -24.18 -13.22 -9.03
C LYS A 311 -22.99 -13.61 -9.91
N ARG A 312 -21.97 -12.76 -9.97
CA ARG A 312 -20.71 -12.96 -10.70
C ARG A 312 -19.54 -12.44 -9.88
N THR A 313 -18.37 -13.07 -9.96
CA THR A 313 -17.15 -12.49 -9.37
C THR A 313 -16.74 -11.25 -10.13
N ASN A 314 -16.14 -10.28 -9.46
CA ASN A 314 -15.70 -9.03 -10.10
C ASN A 314 -14.74 -9.29 -11.27
N GLN A 315 -13.85 -10.27 -11.12
CA GLN A 315 -12.89 -10.65 -12.15
C GLN A 315 -13.58 -11.24 -13.39
N SER A 316 -14.47 -12.20 -13.19
CA SER A 316 -15.25 -12.82 -14.28
C SER A 316 -16.10 -11.78 -15.00
N TYR A 317 -16.81 -10.93 -14.24
CA TYR A 317 -17.64 -9.87 -14.80
C TYR A 317 -16.84 -8.89 -15.64
N ASN A 318 -15.73 -8.34 -15.12
CA ASN A 318 -14.89 -7.43 -15.90
C ASN A 318 -14.24 -8.07 -17.14
N ARG A 319 -13.93 -9.39 -17.09
CA ARG A 319 -13.46 -10.13 -18.27
C ARG A 319 -14.55 -10.19 -19.35
N ALA A 320 -15.77 -10.55 -18.95
CA ALA A 320 -16.91 -10.63 -19.88
C ALA A 320 -17.33 -9.26 -20.44
N LEU A 321 -17.20 -8.18 -19.67
CA LEU A 321 -17.44 -6.81 -20.15
C LEU A 321 -16.50 -6.39 -21.28
N LYS A 322 -15.25 -6.87 -21.29
CA LYS A 322 -14.33 -6.63 -22.40
C LYS A 322 -14.79 -7.35 -23.68
N ILE A 323 -15.34 -8.56 -23.54
CA ILE A 323 -15.89 -9.29 -24.67
C ILE A 323 -17.15 -8.57 -25.18
N LEU A 324 -18.00 -8.10 -24.28
CA LEU A 324 -19.20 -7.35 -24.64
C LEU A 324 -18.84 -6.05 -25.40
N SER A 325 -17.79 -5.31 -24.97
CA SER A 325 -17.38 -4.10 -25.68
C SER A 325 -16.94 -4.38 -27.09
N MET A 326 -16.22 -5.47 -27.32
CA MET A 326 -15.80 -5.92 -28.67
C MET A 326 -17.02 -6.29 -29.52
N ALA A 327 -17.97 -7.04 -28.95
CA ALA A 327 -19.19 -7.45 -29.66
C ALA A 327 -20.07 -6.23 -30.06
N CYS A 328 -20.02 -5.16 -29.27
CA CYS A 328 -20.75 -3.91 -29.55
C CYS A 328 -19.95 -2.88 -30.39
N ASN A 329 -18.78 -3.24 -30.93
CA ASN A 329 -17.89 -2.32 -31.63
C ASN A 329 -17.58 -1.06 -30.80
N ILE A 330 -17.30 -1.23 -29.51
CA ILE A 330 -16.89 -0.16 -28.60
C ILE A 330 -15.39 -0.30 -28.36
N ASP A 331 -14.62 0.65 -28.87
CA ASP A 331 -13.16 0.68 -28.72
C ASP A 331 -12.74 1.22 -27.32
N LYS A 332 -13.31 0.64 -26.28
CA LYS A 332 -13.05 0.99 -24.89
C LYS A 332 -13.11 -0.28 -24.04
N PRO A 333 -12.11 -0.58 -23.20
CA PRO A 333 -12.12 -1.78 -22.35
C PRO A 333 -13.10 -1.60 -21.20
N LEU A 334 -14.36 -1.93 -21.39
CA LEU A 334 -15.41 -1.77 -20.40
C LEU A 334 -15.06 -2.48 -19.09
N ALA A 335 -15.45 -1.85 -18.00
CA ALA A 335 -15.36 -2.37 -16.63
C ALA A 335 -16.56 -1.89 -15.82
N THR A 336 -16.87 -2.56 -14.72
CA THR A 336 -18.02 -2.23 -13.86
C THR A 336 -18.08 -0.76 -13.44
N HIS A 337 -16.93 -0.12 -13.27
CA HIS A 337 -16.89 1.29 -12.86
C HIS A 337 -17.30 2.26 -13.99
N TRP A 338 -17.24 1.81 -15.25
CA TRP A 338 -17.72 2.61 -16.39
C TRP A 338 -19.24 2.80 -16.33
N ALA A 339 -19.99 1.73 -15.99
CA ALA A 339 -21.45 1.82 -15.86
C ALA A 339 -21.87 2.93 -14.89
N ARG A 340 -21.24 2.98 -13.72
CA ARG A 340 -21.53 4.00 -12.72
C ARG A 340 -21.18 5.42 -13.19
N ARG A 341 -20.08 5.59 -13.93
CA ARG A 341 -19.72 6.89 -14.55
C ARG A 341 -20.69 7.26 -15.65
N THR A 342 -21.12 6.29 -16.45
CA THR A 342 -22.17 6.47 -17.47
C THR A 342 -23.46 6.94 -16.82
N CYS A 343 -23.91 6.36 -15.70
CA CYS A 343 -25.06 6.85 -14.95
C CYS A 343 -24.91 8.33 -14.60
N GLY A 344 -23.80 8.75 -14.01
CA GLY A 344 -23.55 10.13 -13.65
C GLY A 344 -23.59 11.08 -14.86
N MET A 345 -22.98 10.67 -15.99
CA MET A 345 -23.00 11.47 -17.23
C MET A 345 -24.38 11.55 -17.86
N LEU A 346 -25.15 10.45 -17.87
CA LEU A 346 -26.54 10.44 -18.35
C LEU A 346 -27.41 11.44 -17.57
N MET A 347 -27.26 11.48 -16.25
CA MET A 347 -28.02 12.41 -15.40
C MET A 347 -27.59 13.85 -15.67
N LEU A 348 -26.30 14.16 -15.77
CA LEU A 348 -25.81 15.50 -16.09
C LEU A 348 -26.29 15.95 -17.47
N ASN A 349 -26.27 15.09 -18.48
CA ASN A 349 -26.77 15.38 -19.81
C ASN A 349 -28.28 15.63 -19.84
N LYS A 350 -29.03 15.06 -18.89
CA LYS A 350 -30.46 15.33 -18.67
C LYS A 350 -30.74 16.60 -17.83
N GLY A 351 -29.69 17.35 -17.46
CA GLY A 351 -29.80 18.59 -16.70
C GLY A 351 -29.92 18.45 -15.18
N TYR A 352 -29.72 17.26 -14.63
CA TYR A 352 -29.69 17.11 -13.17
C TYR A 352 -28.47 17.80 -12.58
N SER A 353 -28.64 18.42 -11.41
CA SER A 353 -27.54 19.08 -10.71
C SER A 353 -26.51 18.03 -10.17
N ILE A 354 -25.30 18.49 -9.97
CA ILE A 354 -24.21 17.62 -9.49
C ILE A 354 -24.48 17.05 -8.09
N GLU A 355 -25.24 17.78 -7.27
CA GLU A 355 -25.69 17.37 -5.94
C GLU A 355 -26.65 16.18 -6.02
N VAL A 356 -27.60 16.23 -6.97
CA VAL A 356 -28.55 15.13 -7.23
C VAL A 356 -27.77 13.90 -7.71
N VAL A 357 -26.85 14.08 -8.66
CA VAL A 357 -25.97 13.00 -9.13
C VAL A 357 -25.14 12.43 -7.99
N ALA A 358 -24.60 13.25 -7.10
CA ALA A 358 -23.86 12.80 -5.93
C ALA A 358 -24.70 11.93 -4.99
N LYS A 359 -25.96 12.31 -4.75
CA LYS A 359 -26.92 11.54 -3.94
C LYS A 359 -27.23 10.17 -4.57
N VAL A 360 -27.57 10.13 -5.86
CA VAL A 360 -27.83 8.88 -6.59
C VAL A 360 -26.61 7.98 -6.57
N LEU A 361 -25.43 8.54 -6.79
CA LEU A 361 -24.20 7.78 -6.74
C LEU A 361 -23.70 7.48 -5.31
N GLY A 362 -24.25 8.06 -4.23
CA GLY A 362 -23.77 7.91 -2.86
C GLY A 362 -22.30 8.32 -2.73
N HIS A 363 -21.97 9.55 -3.09
CA HIS A 363 -20.64 10.13 -2.92
C HIS A 363 -20.62 11.04 -1.69
N SER A 364 -19.62 10.85 -0.81
CA SER A 364 -19.43 11.66 0.39
C SER A 364 -18.87 13.07 0.11
N ASP A 365 -18.20 13.26 -1.03
CA ASP A 365 -17.57 14.53 -1.41
C ASP A 365 -17.92 14.91 -2.85
N ILE A 366 -18.57 16.06 -3.00
CA ILE A 366 -18.98 16.64 -4.30
C ILE A 366 -17.75 16.99 -5.15
N LYS A 367 -16.61 17.38 -4.53
CA LYS A 367 -15.36 17.69 -5.25
C LYS A 367 -14.83 16.52 -6.07
N ASN A 368 -15.08 15.30 -5.65
CA ASN A 368 -14.72 14.10 -6.41
C ASN A 368 -15.54 13.96 -7.70
N ASN A 369 -16.76 14.49 -7.75
CA ASN A 369 -17.63 14.47 -8.93
C ASN A 369 -17.23 15.55 -9.94
N THR A 370 -16.92 16.76 -9.47
CA THR A 370 -16.49 17.87 -10.33
C THR A 370 -15.20 17.57 -11.08
N THR A 371 -14.24 16.91 -10.46
CA THR A 371 -12.95 16.60 -11.09
C THR A 371 -13.07 15.51 -12.17
N VAL A 372 -14.04 14.59 -12.05
CA VAL A 372 -14.17 13.42 -12.95
C VAL A 372 -15.24 13.67 -14.03
N LEU A 373 -16.29 14.39 -13.72
CA LEU A 373 -17.46 14.58 -14.60
C LEU A 373 -17.48 15.94 -15.30
N CYS A 374 -17.05 17.03 -14.65
CA CYS A 374 -17.20 18.38 -15.19
C CYS A 374 -16.04 18.91 -16.07
N LYS A 375 -14.92 18.17 -16.22
CA LYS A 375 -13.82 18.61 -17.09
C LYS A 375 -14.12 18.55 -18.59
N ASN A 376 -15.25 17.99 -19.01
CA ASN A 376 -15.57 17.76 -20.42
C ASN A 376 -16.95 18.27 -20.86
N THR A 377 -17.57 19.18 -20.12
CA THR A 377 -18.80 19.87 -20.53
C THR A 377 -18.55 21.29 -21.10
N ARG A 378 -17.36 21.48 -21.73
CA ARG A 378 -17.11 22.68 -22.56
C ARG A 378 -16.83 22.27 -23.99
#